data_46e19b95586b4cd1b337a3397d4a12f7
#
_entry.id   46e19b95586b4cd1b337a3397d4a12f7
#
_cell.length_a   1.000
_cell.length_b   1.000
_cell.length_c   1.000
_cell.angle_alpha   90.00
_cell.angle_beta   90.00
_cell.angle_gamma   90.00
#
_symmetry.space_group_name_H-M   'P 1'
#
loop_
_entity.id
_entity.type
_entity.pdbx_description
1 polymer ?
#
loop_
_entity_poly.entity_id
_entity_poly.type
_entity_poly.pdbx_seq_one_letter_code
_entity_poly.pdbx_strand_id
1 'polypeptide(L)'
;MGDWYVIACIPTVIETEAYKAIESYQLEKDGSINTTFVFRKGGFDGPEKRYNPRGFVVENTGNAVWGMQFIWPFKSEFIIAYLDKDYTSTIIARNARDYVWIMARKPFINDSQYQELTKTVANLGYDVSKLRKVPHQPH
;
A
#
# COMPACT_ATOMS: atom_id res chain seq x y z
N MET A 1 7.06 -7.77 6.35
CA MET A 1 8.21 -7.36 5.52
C MET A 1 8.13 -8.04 4.15
N GLY A 2 9.10 -7.79 3.26
CA GLY A 2 9.10 -8.34 1.91
C GLY A 2 8.22 -7.56 0.95
N ASP A 3 7.88 -8.20 -0.15
CA ASP A 3 7.19 -7.56 -1.26
C ASP A 3 5.68 -7.71 -1.15
N TRP A 4 4.97 -6.60 -1.45
CA TRP A 4 3.53 -6.55 -1.50
C TRP A 4 3.09 -5.93 -2.82
N TYR A 5 2.20 -6.63 -3.54
CA TYR A 5 1.60 -6.11 -4.77
C TYR A 5 0.42 -5.22 -4.43
N VAL A 6 0.39 -4.01 -4.98
CA VAL A 6 -0.76 -3.11 -4.79
C VAL A 6 -1.88 -3.58 -5.73
N ILE A 7 -2.95 -4.09 -5.15
CA ILE A 7 -4.10 -4.63 -5.91
C ILE A 7 -5.06 -3.53 -6.32
N ALA A 8 -5.33 -2.63 -5.40
CA ALA A 8 -6.21 -1.48 -5.64
C ALA A 8 -5.89 -0.38 -4.65
N CYS A 9 -6.19 0.85 -5.01
CA CYS A 9 -5.97 2.00 -4.13
C CYS A 9 -6.94 3.13 -4.46
N ILE A 10 -7.14 4.02 -3.48
CA ILE A 10 -7.58 5.39 -3.76
C ILE A 10 -6.28 6.16 -3.92
N PRO A 11 -5.90 6.52 -5.16
CA PRO A 11 -4.54 6.92 -5.45
C PRO A 11 -4.22 8.36 -5.05
N THR A 12 -2.97 8.59 -4.62
CA THR A 12 -2.39 9.92 -4.61
C THR A 12 -2.12 10.36 -6.04
N VAL A 13 -1.69 11.62 -6.23
CA VAL A 13 -1.34 12.13 -7.58
C VAL A 13 -0.21 11.33 -8.23
N ILE A 14 0.65 10.70 -7.41
CA ILE A 14 1.76 9.88 -7.91
C ILE A 14 1.24 8.59 -8.57
N GLU A 15 0.14 8.03 -8.05
CA GLU A 15 -0.29 6.67 -8.35
C GLU A 15 -1.44 6.58 -9.35
N THR A 16 -1.97 7.73 -9.83
CA THR A 16 -3.16 7.74 -10.69
C THR A 16 -2.99 6.93 -11.97
N GLU A 17 -1.76 6.75 -12.44
CA GLU A 17 -1.44 5.99 -13.64
C GLU A 17 -0.52 4.80 -13.36
N ALA A 18 -0.52 4.28 -12.12
CA ALA A 18 0.38 3.21 -11.72
C ALA A 18 -0.06 1.86 -12.28
N TYR A 19 0.90 1.13 -12.86
CA TYR A 19 0.79 -0.25 -13.33
C TYR A 19 1.87 -1.08 -12.66
N LYS A 20 1.61 -2.34 -12.35
CA LYS A 20 2.57 -3.26 -11.74
C LYS A 20 3.18 -2.70 -10.45
N ALA A 21 2.37 -2.03 -9.63
CA ALA A 21 2.85 -1.39 -8.41
C ALA A 21 3.19 -2.42 -7.34
N ILE A 22 4.40 -2.31 -6.79
CA ILE A 22 4.92 -3.18 -5.74
C ILE A 22 5.54 -2.31 -4.65
N GLU A 23 5.17 -2.57 -3.40
CA GLU A 23 5.84 -2.02 -2.23
C GLU A 23 6.64 -3.10 -1.53
N SER A 24 7.89 -2.81 -1.23
CA SER A 24 8.81 -3.71 -0.54
C SER A 24 9.25 -3.08 0.76
N TYR A 25 9.24 -3.86 1.83
CA TYR A 25 9.57 -3.40 3.18
C TYR A 25 10.70 -4.22 3.76
N GLN A 26 11.69 -3.55 4.36
CA GLN A 26 12.81 -4.18 5.03
C GLN A 26 13.07 -3.50 6.37
N LEU A 27 13.04 -4.28 7.44
CA LEU A 27 13.35 -3.78 8.78
C LEU A 27 14.85 -3.55 8.89
N GLU A 28 15.25 -2.33 9.24
CA GLU A 28 16.64 -1.95 9.45
C GLU A 28 17.07 -2.15 10.91
N LYS A 29 18.38 -2.12 11.14
CA LYS A 29 18.95 -2.33 12.48
C LYS A 29 18.52 -1.27 13.49
N ASP A 30 18.26 -0.05 13.04
CA ASP A 30 17.82 1.06 13.89
C ASP A 30 16.32 1.03 14.19
N GLY A 31 15.60 0.01 13.71
CA GLY A 31 14.16 -0.11 13.88
C GLY A 31 13.33 0.63 12.85
N SER A 32 13.94 1.40 11.95
CA SER A 32 13.23 2.02 10.84
C SER A 32 12.94 1.00 9.75
N ILE A 33 12.05 1.34 8.82
CA ILE A 33 11.63 0.45 7.74
C ILE A 33 12.03 1.05 6.41
N ASN A 34 12.98 0.41 5.74
CA ASN A 34 13.39 0.78 4.38
C ASN A 34 12.29 0.32 3.43
N THR A 35 11.64 1.28 2.79
CA THR A 35 10.50 1.03 1.90
C THR A 35 10.88 1.39 0.49
N THR A 36 10.54 0.52 -0.46
CA THR A 36 10.73 0.80 -1.89
C THR A 36 9.39 0.65 -2.59
N PHE A 37 8.96 1.69 -3.28
CA PHE A 37 7.74 1.69 -4.08
C PHE A 37 8.12 1.84 -5.54
N VAL A 38 7.76 0.84 -6.36
CA VAL A 38 8.09 0.78 -7.78
C VAL A 38 6.83 0.55 -8.59
N PHE A 39 6.65 1.30 -9.66
CA PHE A 39 5.55 1.08 -10.59
C PHE A 39 5.93 1.53 -12.00
N ARG A 40 5.13 1.10 -12.99
CA ARG A 40 5.19 1.60 -14.36
C ARG A 40 4.13 2.68 -14.54
N LYS A 41 4.49 3.79 -15.13
CA LYS A 41 3.57 4.92 -15.31
C LYS A 41 2.89 4.87 -16.68
N GLY A 42 1.56 4.87 -16.68
CA GLY A 42 0.74 4.96 -17.88
C GLY A 42 0.52 3.68 -18.66
N GLY A 43 1.19 2.58 -18.29
CA GLY A 43 1.05 1.27 -18.94
C GLY A 43 2.13 0.32 -18.51
N PHE A 44 2.01 -0.96 -18.91
CA PHE A 44 3.00 -2.00 -18.54
C PHE A 44 4.38 -1.70 -19.13
N ASP A 45 4.45 -1.02 -20.26
CA ASP A 45 5.69 -0.63 -20.92
C ASP A 45 6.10 0.82 -20.61
N GLY A 46 5.39 1.45 -19.70
CA GLY A 46 5.68 2.81 -19.29
C GLY A 46 6.99 2.93 -18.50
N PRO A 47 7.48 4.16 -18.30
CA PRO A 47 8.70 4.37 -17.54
C PRO A 47 8.55 3.88 -16.11
N GLU A 48 9.63 3.28 -15.59
CA GLU A 48 9.68 2.88 -14.18
C GLU A 48 9.83 4.10 -13.29
N LYS A 49 8.98 4.19 -12.30
CA LYS A 49 9.09 5.18 -11.21
C LYS A 49 9.44 4.45 -9.92
N ARG A 50 10.39 5.01 -9.18
CA ARG A 50 10.88 4.41 -7.95
C ARG A 50 10.96 5.47 -6.87
N TYR A 51 10.37 5.16 -5.71
CA TYR A 51 10.41 5.98 -4.50
C TYR A 51 10.96 5.13 -3.36
N ASN A 52 11.71 5.75 -2.48
CA ASN A 52 12.32 5.04 -1.36
C ASN A 52 12.07 5.80 -0.04
N PRO A 53 10.81 5.84 0.42
CA PRO A 53 10.52 6.47 1.71
C PRO A 53 11.03 5.62 2.86
N ARG A 54 11.21 6.25 4.02
CA ARG A 54 11.58 5.54 5.24
C ARG A 54 10.40 5.54 6.20
N GLY A 55 10.05 4.36 6.70
CA GLY A 55 8.99 4.18 7.67
C GLY A 55 9.53 4.23 9.10
N PHE A 56 8.79 4.89 9.98
CA PHE A 56 9.09 4.95 11.41
C PHE A 56 7.87 4.48 12.18
N VAL A 57 8.02 3.42 12.97
CA VAL A 57 6.92 2.87 13.76
C VAL A 57 6.59 3.83 14.90
N VAL A 58 5.32 4.15 15.07
CA VAL A 58 4.85 4.96 16.20
C VAL A 58 4.75 4.07 17.43
N GLU A 59 5.30 4.52 18.55
CA GLU A 59 5.32 3.76 19.80
C GLU A 59 3.90 3.51 20.33
N ASN A 60 3.74 2.37 21.02
CA ASN A 60 2.48 1.98 21.68
C ASN A 60 1.30 1.75 20.71
N THR A 61 1.56 1.40 19.45
CA THR A 61 0.52 1.11 18.46
C THR A 61 0.51 -0.35 18.03
N GLY A 62 1.31 -1.22 18.67
CA GLY A 62 1.46 -2.62 18.25
C GLY A 62 2.09 -2.75 16.87
N ASN A 63 2.93 -1.80 16.48
CA ASN A 63 3.57 -1.69 15.15
C ASN A 63 2.57 -1.46 14.00
N ALA A 64 1.36 -1.02 14.31
CA ALA A 64 0.31 -0.82 13.30
C ALA A 64 0.30 0.58 12.69
N VAL A 65 0.87 1.58 13.38
CA VAL A 65 0.92 2.96 12.87
C VAL A 65 2.36 3.35 12.60
N TRP A 66 2.61 3.81 11.38
CA TRP A 66 3.94 4.26 10.94
C TRP A 66 3.86 5.71 10.44
N GLY A 67 4.96 6.44 10.58
CA GLY A 67 5.19 7.68 9.82
C GLY A 67 6.03 7.35 8.60
N MET A 68 5.53 7.61 7.42
CA MET A 68 6.24 7.34 6.17
C MET A 68 6.88 8.64 5.68
N GLN A 69 8.21 8.66 5.61
CA GLN A 69 8.97 9.87 5.27
C GLN A 69 9.52 9.79 3.85
N PHE A 70 8.96 10.60 2.95
CA PHE A 70 9.47 10.79 1.59
C PHE A 70 10.48 11.94 1.54
N ILE A 71 10.20 13.04 2.26
CA ILE A 71 11.04 14.24 2.32
C ILE A 71 11.24 14.60 3.79
N TRP A 72 12.50 14.59 4.26
CA TRP A 72 12.81 14.99 5.62
C TRP A 72 12.47 16.46 5.84
N PRO A 73 11.85 16.88 6.97
CA PRO A 73 11.48 16.10 8.14
C PRO A 73 10.01 15.62 8.14
N PHE A 74 9.28 15.74 7.05
CA PHE A 74 7.84 15.49 6.98
C PHE A 74 7.53 14.00 6.85
N LYS A 75 6.56 13.52 7.64
CA LYS A 75 6.11 12.14 7.64
C LYS A 75 4.62 12.10 7.36
N SER A 76 4.20 11.17 6.48
CA SER A 76 2.79 10.87 6.23
C SER A 76 2.35 9.70 7.11
N GLU A 77 1.13 9.76 7.62
CA GLU A 77 0.54 8.67 8.37
C GLU A 77 0.32 7.43 7.49
N PHE A 78 0.59 6.27 8.07
CA PHE A 78 0.50 4.98 7.41
C PHE A 78 -0.01 3.98 8.44
N ILE A 79 -1.27 3.54 8.31
CA ILE A 79 -1.91 2.67 9.29
C ILE A 79 -2.16 1.31 8.67
N ILE A 80 -1.64 0.25 9.30
CA ILE A 80 -1.99 -1.12 8.93
C ILE A 80 -3.36 -1.40 9.55
N ALA A 81 -4.42 -1.13 8.79
CA ALA A 81 -5.80 -1.22 9.27
C ALA A 81 -6.35 -2.64 9.23
N TYR A 82 -5.77 -3.49 8.39
CA TYR A 82 -6.13 -4.89 8.24
C TYR A 82 -4.90 -5.67 7.82
N LEU A 83 -4.71 -6.82 8.41
CA LEU A 83 -3.68 -7.78 8.04
C LEU A 83 -4.24 -9.16 8.36
N ASP A 84 -4.33 -10.05 7.36
CA ASP A 84 -4.85 -11.38 7.61
C ASP A 84 -3.85 -12.22 8.43
N LYS A 85 -4.35 -13.28 9.06
CA LYS A 85 -3.54 -14.10 9.98
C LYS A 85 -2.36 -14.79 9.30
N ASP A 86 -2.45 -15.01 7.98
CA ASP A 86 -1.40 -15.67 7.20
C ASP A 86 -0.48 -14.67 6.49
N TYR A 87 -0.66 -13.37 6.72
CA TYR A 87 0.10 -12.28 6.10
C TYR A 87 0.05 -12.32 4.57
N THR A 88 -1.11 -12.66 4.00
CA THR A 88 -1.29 -12.75 2.54
C THR A 88 -1.96 -11.54 1.94
N SER A 89 -2.70 -10.77 2.74
CA SER A 89 -3.34 -9.53 2.30
C SER A 89 -3.33 -8.50 3.41
N THR A 90 -3.34 -7.23 3.02
CA THR A 90 -3.32 -6.11 3.97
C THR A 90 -4.07 -4.91 3.39
N ILE A 91 -4.53 -4.04 4.28
CA ILE A 91 -5.11 -2.74 3.92
C ILE A 91 -4.37 -1.68 4.70
N ILE A 92 -3.80 -0.73 3.98
CA ILE A 92 -3.12 0.43 4.53
C ILE A 92 -4.05 1.63 4.42
N ALA A 93 -4.26 2.32 5.52
CA ALA A 93 -5.24 3.39 5.63
C ALA A 93 -4.64 4.64 6.28
N ARG A 94 -5.44 5.70 6.34
CA ARG A 94 -5.13 6.96 7.02
C ARG A 94 -6.36 7.45 7.78
N ASN A 95 -6.15 8.11 8.91
CA ASN A 95 -7.26 8.68 9.70
C ASN A 95 -8.07 9.73 8.92
N ALA A 96 -7.43 10.44 8.00
CA ALA A 96 -8.10 11.40 7.13
C ALA A 96 -9.05 10.75 6.13
N ARG A 97 -8.95 9.44 5.92
CA ARG A 97 -9.74 8.63 4.97
C ARG A 97 -9.70 9.19 3.54
N ASP A 98 -8.54 9.72 3.17
CA ASP A 98 -8.27 10.24 1.83
C ASP A 98 -7.68 9.18 0.90
N TYR A 99 -6.69 8.44 1.39
CA TYR A 99 -6.00 7.41 0.61
C TYR A 99 -6.09 6.07 1.31
N VAL A 100 -6.12 4.99 0.52
CA VAL A 100 -6.12 3.62 1.00
C VAL A 100 -5.45 2.73 -0.03
N TRP A 101 -4.75 1.69 0.44
CA TRP A 101 -4.08 0.71 -0.43
C TRP A 101 -4.49 -0.69 0.01
N ILE A 102 -4.96 -1.49 -0.95
CA ILE A 102 -5.19 -2.92 -0.77
C ILE A 102 -4.00 -3.63 -1.40
N MET A 103 -3.28 -4.40 -0.61
CA MET A 103 -2.08 -5.10 -1.06
C MET A 103 -2.16 -6.59 -0.76
N ALA A 104 -1.49 -7.40 -1.58
CA ALA A 104 -1.42 -8.84 -1.41
C ALA A 104 -0.03 -9.36 -1.76
N ARG A 105 0.28 -10.58 -1.30
CA ARG A 105 1.55 -11.25 -1.60
C ARG A 105 1.65 -11.74 -3.05
N LYS A 106 0.52 -11.80 -3.75
CA LYS A 106 0.44 -12.20 -5.15
C LYS A 106 -0.12 -11.04 -5.98
N PRO A 107 0.24 -10.94 -7.27
CA PRO A 107 -0.27 -9.85 -8.13
C PRO A 107 -1.75 -9.99 -8.47
N PHE A 108 -2.34 -11.17 -8.26
CA PHE A 108 -3.76 -11.42 -8.51
C PHE A 108 -4.41 -12.09 -7.31
N ILE A 109 -5.61 -11.63 -6.96
CA ILE A 109 -6.47 -12.26 -5.97
C ILE A 109 -7.81 -12.56 -6.65
N ASN A 110 -8.58 -13.52 -6.10
CA ASN A 110 -9.88 -13.84 -6.68
C ASN A 110 -10.93 -12.77 -6.34
N ASP A 111 -12.05 -12.79 -7.08
CA ASP A 111 -13.10 -11.78 -6.93
C ASP A 111 -13.72 -11.78 -5.55
N SER A 112 -13.87 -12.95 -4.93
CA SER A 112 -14.41 -13.07 -3.58
C SER A 112 -13.52 -12.38 -2.56
N GLN A 113 -12.21 -12.58 -2.62
CA GLN A 113 -11.24 -11.89 -1.76
C GLN A 113 -11.26 -10.39 -1.98
N TYR A 114 -11.32 -9.96 -3.24
CA TYR A 114 -11.38 -8.55 -3.59
C TYR A 114 -12.64 -7.90 -3.02
N GLN A 115 -13.78 -8.56 -3.12
CA GLN A 115 -15.04 -8.05 -2.58
C GLN A 115 -15.00 -7.94 -1.06
N GLU A 116 -14.42 -8.91 -0.36
CA GLU A 116 -14.28 -8.87 1.09
C GLU A 116 -13.37 -7.72 1.54
N LEU A 117 -12.24 -7.53 0.87
CA LEU A 117 -11.31 -6.44 1.17
C LEU A 117 -11.95 -5.08 0.88
N THR A 118 -12.69 -4.96 -0.22
CA THR A 118 -13.43 -3.74 -0.56
C THR A 118 -14.49 -3.42 0.50
N LYS A 119 -15.19 -4.45 1.00
CA LYS A 119 -16.17 -4.28 2.07
C LYS A 119 -15.50 -3.78 3.35
N THR A 120 -14.33 -4.29 3.69
CA THR A 120 -13.56 -3.82 4.83
C THR A 120 -13.18 -2.35 4.67
N VAL A 121 -12.75 -1.95 3.48
CA VAL A 121 -12.45 -0.55 3.16
C VAL A 121 -13.68 0.33 3.36
N ALA A 122 -14.85 -0.11 2.88
CA ALA A 122 -16.11 0.62 3.08
C ALA A 122 -16.44 0.76 4.58
N ASN A 123 -16.25 -0.30 5.36
CA ASN A 123 -16.48 -0.29 6.80
C ASN A 123 -15.54 0.64 7.56
N LEU A 124 -14.37 0.94 6.99
CA LEU A 124 -13.43 1.92 7.55
C LEU A 124 -13.85 3.37 7.27
N GLY A 125 -14.90 3.58 6.48
CA GLY A 125 -15.44 4.90 6.19
C GLY A 125 -15.01 5.53 4.87
N TYR A 126 -14.43 4.74 3.96
CA TYR A 126 -14.00 5.22 2.65
C TYR A 126 -15.13 5.17 1.62
N ASP A 127 -15.06 6.05 0.64
CA ASP A 127 -15.88 5.99 -0.56
C ASP A 127 -15.24 5.03 -1.56
N VAL A 128 -15.75 3.79 -1.60
CA VAL A 128 -15.17 2.72 -2.44
C VAL A 128 -15.34 2.97 -3.94
N SER A 129 -16.21 3.90 -4.34
CA SER A 129 -16.35 4.27 -5.75
C SER A 129 -15.07 4.91 -6.31
N LYS A 130 -14.19 5.39 -5.42
CA LYS A 130 -12.90 6.00 -5.79
C LYS A 130 -11.77 4.98 -5.90
N LEU A 131 -11.99 3.71 -5.57
CA LEU A 131 -10.98 2.68 -5.69
C LEU A 131 -10.65 2.44 -7.16
N ARG A 132 -9.35 2.41 -7.45
CA ARG A 132 -8.80 2.06 -8.75
C ARG A 132 -8.04 0.75 -8.62
N LYS A 133 -8.39 -0.24 -9.44
CA LYS A 133 -7.59 -1.46 -9.55
C LYS A 133 -6.27 -1.14 -10.24
N VAL A 134 -5.19 -1.66 -9.68
CA VAL A 134 -3.85 -1.52 -10.26
C VAL A 134 -3.61 -2.72 -11.17
N PRO A 135 -3.40 -2.50 -12.49
CA PRO A 135 -3.16 -3.61 -13.40
C PRO A 135 -1.83 -4.30 -13.13
N HIS A 136 -1.83 -5.63 -13.21
CA HIS A 136 -0.65 -6.49 -13.14
C HIS A 136 -0.64 -7.44 -14.32
N GLN A 137 0.57 -7.87 -14.71
CA GLN A 137 0.75 -8.90 -15.72
C GLN A 137 1.02 -10.24 -15.05
N PRO A 138 0.54 -11.37 -15.62
CA PRO A 138 0.96 -12.69 -15.16
C PRO A 138 2.48 -12.86 -15.31
N HIS A 139 3.04 -13.63 -14.40
CA HIS A 139 4.47 -13.98 -14.46
C HIS A 139 4.71 -15.13 -15.44
#